data_6dc4f1384f5142cc6ab699fd6926d91b
#
_entry.id   6dc4f1384f5142cc6ab699fd6926d91b
#
_cell.length_a   1.000
_cell.length_b   1.000
_cell.length_c   1.000
_cell.angle_alpha   90.00
_cell.angle_beta   90.00
_cell.angle_gamma   90.00
#
_symmetry.space_group_name_H-M   'P 1'
#
loop_
_entity.id
_entity.type
_entity.pdbx_description
1 polymer ?
#
loop_
_entity_poly.entity_id
_entity_poly.type
_entity_poly.pdbx_seq_one_letter_code
_entity_poly.pdbx_strand_id
1 'polypeptide(L)'
;MAAIPRVQFLAAEMALELRSARAYLAETIRRAAAGDPEAMLDVLGIKAKAAEAALAIASRAMTLGGGAAYGRRGGLERVFRDAQAASVMAPVTDVLKEFLGKACLGVPLF
;
A
#
# COMPACT_ATOMS: atom_id res chain seq x y z
N MET A 1 -11.38 -24.45 3.57
CA MET A 1 -11.04 -23.19 2.89
C MET A 1 -9.54 -23.07 2.56
N ALA A 2 -8.67 -23.27 3.53
CA ALA A 2 -7.21 -23.10 3.33
C ALA A 2 -6.60 -24.08 2.30
N ALA A 3 -7.24 -25.23 2.05
CA ALA A 3 -6.80 -26.17 1.04
C ALA A 3 -7.20 -25.82 -0.40
N ILE A 4 -8.01 -24.78 -0.59
CA ILE A 4 -8.46 -24.35 -1.92
C ILE A 4 -7.35 -23.55 -2.60
N PRO A 5 -6.86 -23.98 -3.80
CA PRO A 5 -5.74 -23.31 -4.46
C PRO A 5 -5.96 -21.81 -4.69
N ARG A 6 -7.16 -21.39 -5.04
CA ARG A 6 -7.47 -19.96 -5.23
C ARG A 6 -7.29 -19.14 -3.95
N VAL A 7 -7.67 -19.70 -2.81
CA VAL A 7 -7.47 -19.08 -1.50
C VAL A 7 -5.99 -18.94 -1.18
N GLN A 8 -5.22 -19.98 -1.45
CA GLN A 8 -3.77 -19.95 -1.26
C GLN A 8 -3.09 -18.90 -2.12
N PHE A 9 -3.50 -18.80 -3.37
CA PHE A 9 -2.98 -17.79 -4.31
C PHE A 9 -3.26 -16.37 -3.81
N LEU A 10 -4.48 -16.08 -3.40
CA LEU A 10 -4.84 -14.75 -2.87
C LEU A 10 -4.11 -14.42 -1.58
N ALA A 11 -3.93 -15.42 -0.70
CA ALA A 11 -3.16 -15.25 0.52
C ALA A 11 -1.70 -14.90 0.22
N ALA A 12 -1.11 -15.56 -0.78
CA ALA A 12 0.27 -15.26 -1.21
C ALA A 12 0.38 -13.84 -1.76
N GLU A 13 -0.57 -13.41 -2.59
CA GLU A 13 -0.56 -12.04 -3.11
C GLU A 13 -0.64 -11.00 -1.98
N MET A 14 -1.52 -11.21 -1.00
CA MET A 14 -1.63 -10.32 0.15
C MET A 14 -0.33 -10.29 0.98
N ALA A 15 0.28 -11.46 1.19
CA ALA A 15 1.53 -11.56 1.93
C ALA A 15 2.67 -10.83 1.23
N LEU A 16 2.77 -10.96 -0.10
CA LEU A 16 3.80 -10.28 -0.89
C LEU A 16 3.63 -8.76 -0.85
N GLU A 17 2.41 -8.27 -0.98
CA GLU A 17 2.14 -6.84 -0.88
C GLU A 17 2.53 -6.29 0.50
N LEU A 18 2.14 -6.98 1.57
CA LEU A 18 2.45 -6.56 2.93
C LEU A 18 3.95 -6.57 3.20
N ARG A 19 4.64 -7.65 2.82
CA ARG A 19 6.08 -7.79 3.04
C ARG A 19 6.87 -6.75 2.26
N SER A 20 6.48 -6.48 1.01
CA SER A 20 7.12 -5.45 0.18
C SER A 20 6.97 -4.06 0.80
N ALA A 21 5.77 -3.70 1.25
CA ALA A 21 5.53 -2.41 1.88
C ALA A 21 6.31 -2.28 3.20
N ARG A 22 6.34 -3.32 4.03
CA ARG A 22 7.09 -3.32 5.29
C ARG A 22 8.59 -3.20 5.07
N ALA A 23 9.14 -3.91 4.09
CA ALA A 23 10.57 -3.84 3.78
C ALA A 23 10.96 -2.44 3.31
N TYR A 24 10.14 -1.83 2.45
CA TYR A 24 10.39 -0.47 1.99
C TYR A 24 10.27 0.54 3.13
N LEU A 25 9.27 0.39 4.01
CA LEU A 25 9.12 1.25 5.18
C LEU A 25 10.36 1.17 6.08
N ALA A 26 10.84 -0.04 6.38
CA ALA A 26 12.01 -0.25 7.21
C ALA A 26 13.25 0.43 6.61
N GLU A 27 13.47 0.28 5.30
CA GLU A 27 14.59 0.93 4.61
C GLU A 27 14.44 2.45 4.60
N THR A 28 13.24 2.96 4.43
CA THR A 28 12.96 4.40 4.49
C THR A 28 13.32 4.97 5.85
N ILE A 29 12.92 4.29 6.92
CA ILE A 29 13.22 4.70 8.29
C ILE A 29 14.73 4.68 8.52
N ARG A 30 15.42 3.63 8.08
CA ARG A 30 16.87 3.51 8.20
C ARG A 30 17.59 4.67 7.51
N ARG A 31 17.20 5.00 6.30
CA ARG A 31 17.80 6.10 5.53
C ARG A 31 17.53 7.46 6.17
N ALA A 32 16.30 7.69 6.60
CA ALA A 32 15.94 8.94 7.27
C ALA A 32 16.73 9.13 8.57
N ALA A 33 16.87 8.07 9.37
CA ALA A 33 17.64 8.11 10.62
C ALA A 33 19.13 8.34 10.37
N ALA A 34 19.67 7.89 9.23
CA ALA A 34 21.05 8.08 8.83
C ALA A 34 21.32 9.47 8.21
N GLY A 35 20.28 10.29 8.02
CA GLY A 35 20.43 11.62 7.41
C GLY A 35 20.65 11.58 5.91
N ASP A 36 20.25 10.49 5.23
CA ASP A 36 20.37 10.36 3.78
C ASP A 36 19.54 11.46 3.08
N PRO A 37 20.17 12.29 2.23
CA PRO A 37 19.44 13.36 1.55
C PRO A 37 18.34 12.87 0.60
N GLU A 38 18.37 11.62 0.15
CA GLU A 38 17.34 11.02 -0.68
C GLU A 38 16.18 10.42 0.11
N ALA A 39 16.28 10.40 1.45
CA ALA A 39 15.25 9.80 2.30
C ALA A 39 13.86 10.44 2.10
N MET A 40 13.80 11.72 1.75
CA MET A 40 12.50 12.38 1.50
C MET A 40 11.76 11.77 0.32
N LEU A 41 12.48 11.37 -0.73
CA LEU A 41 11.86 10.67 -1.86
C LEU A 41 11.28 9.33 -1.43
N ASP A 42 11.98 8.61 -0.55
CA ASP A 42 11.49 7.36 -0.01
C ASP A 42 10.27 7.56 0.91
N VAL A 43 10.24 8.66 1.68
CA VAL A 43 9.06 9.00 2.50
C VAL A 43 7.83 9.21 1.63
N LEU A 44 7.96 9.93 0.53
CA LEU A 44 6.86 10.10 -0.42
C LEU A 44 6.52 8.78 -1.11
N GLY A 45 7.53 8.01 -1.48
CA GLY A 45 7.37 6.70 -2.12
C GLY A 45 6.67 5.68 -1.25
N ILE A 46 7.02 5.60 0.04
CA ILE A 46 6.39 4.65 0.94
C ILE A 46 4.92 5.00 1.20
N LYS A 47 4.58 6.28 1.22
CA LYS A 47 3.17 6.66 1.34
C LYS A 47 2.35 6.12 0.16
N ALA A 48 2.85 6.29 -1.07
CA ALA A 48 2.20 5.75 -2.27
C ALA A 48 2.13 4.22 -2.24
N LYS A 49 3.23 3.56 -1.92
CA LYS A 49 3.29 2.09 -1.85
C LYS A 49 2.37 1.53 -0.78
N ALA A 50 2.37 2.13 0.41
CA ALA A 50 1.53 1.67 1.51
C ALA A 50 0.04 1.82 1.19
N ALA A 51 -0.35 2.93 0.56
CA ALA A 51 -1.74 3.15 0.14
C ALA A 51 -2.18 2.09 -0.88
N GLU A 52 -1.36 1.81 -1.88
CA GLU A 52 -1.67 0.79 -2.89
C GLU A 52 -1.70 -0.62 -2.28
N ALA A 53 -0.75 -0.94 -1.41
CA ALA A 53 -0.70 -2.24 -0.74
C ALA A 53 -1.93 -2.45 0.15
N ALA A 54 -2.30 -1.45 0.93
CA ALA A 54 -3.47 -1.51 1.80
C ALA A 54 -4.75 -1.76 0.99
N LEU A 55 -4.93 -1.04 -0.12
CA LEU A 55 -6.09 -1.23 -0.98
C LEU A 55 -6.10 -2.60 -1.65
N ALA A 56 -4.97 -3.05 -2.16
CA ALA A 56 -4.85 -4.36 -2.80
C ALA A 56 -5.15 -5.50 -1.81
N ILE A 57 -4.60 -5.41 -0.59
CA ILE A 57 -4.83 -6.41 0.46
C ILE A 57 -6.31 -6.40 0.88
N ALA A 58 -6.88 -5.23 1.15
CA ALA A 58 -8.27 -5.12 1.57
C ALA A 58 -9.23 -5.64 0.50
N SER A 59 -8.98 -5.35 -0.78
CA SER A 59 -9.79 -5.86 -1.90
C SER A 59 -9.74 -7.39 -1.98
N ARG A 60 -8.55 -7.98 -1.84
CA ARG A 60 -8.42 -9.45 -1.85
C ARG A 60 -9.08 -10.10 -0.65
N ALA A 61 -8.98 -9.46 0.52
CA ALA A 61 -9.65 -9.93 1.73
C ALA A 61 -11.18 -9.91 1.56
N MET A 62 -11.72 -8.86 0.96
CA MET A 62 -13.15 -8.77 0.64
C MET A 62 -13.57 -9.91 -0.30
N THR A 63 -12.75 -10.21 -1.30
CA THR A 63 -13.00 -11.33 -2.23
C THR A 63 -13.05 -12.66 -1.50
N LEU A 64 -12.10 -12.91 -0.59
CA LEU A 64 -12.06 -14.15 0.20
C LEU A 64 -13.25 -14.25 1.18
N GLY A 65 -13.66 -13.14 1.75
CA GLY A 65 -14.79 -13.10 2.69
C GLY A 65 -16.15 -13.27 2.04
N GLY A 66 -16.24 -13.11 0.71
CA GLY A 66 -17.48 -13.23 -0.03
C GLY A 66 -18.53 -12.23 0.42
N GLY A 67 -19.81 -12.60 0.30
CA GLY A 67 -20.92 -11.73 0.67
C GLY A 67 -20.92 -11.29 2.12
N ALA A 68 -20.44 -12.13 3.03
CA ALA A 68 -20.35 -11.80 4.46
C ALA A 68 -19.37 -10.65 4.74
N ALA A 69 -18.36 -10.47 3.89
CA ALA A 69 -17.38 -9.40 4.04
C ALA A 69 -17.98 -8.02 3.87
N TYR A 70 -19.06 -7.88 3.14
CA TYR A 70 -19.78 -6.61 2.98
C TYR A 70 -20.66 -6.27 4.18
N GLY A 71 -20.87 -7.22 5.09
CA GLY A 71 -21.63 -7.00 6.32
C GLY A 71 -20.84 -6.16 7.32
N ARG A 72 -21.56 -5.33 8.10
CA ARG A 72 -20.94 -4.44 9.07
C ARG A 72 -20.42 -5.15 10.33
N ARG A 73 -20.84 -6.38 10.59
CA ARG A 73 -20.51 -7.10 11.82
C ARG A 73 -19.04 -7.52 11.89
N GLY A 74 -18.45 -7.90 10.74
CA GLY A 74 -17.08 -8.40 10.69
C GLY A 74 -16.01 -7.31 10.70
N GLY A 75 -16.36 -6.06 10.46
CA GLY A 75 -15.42 -4.94 10.41
C GLY A 75 -14.55 -4.88 9.16
N LEU A 76 -14.57 -5.89 8.29
CA LEU A 76 -13.74 -5.92 7.09
C LEU A 76 -14.13 -4.82 6.10
N GLU A 77 -15.43 -4.52 5.98
CA GLU A 77 -15.90 -3.44 5.11
C GLU A 77 -15.37 -2.07 5.56
N ARG A 78 -15.19 -1.86 6.88
CA ARG A 78 -14.58 -0.64 7.40
C ARG A 78 -13.12 -0.55 6.99
N VAL A 79 -12.37 -1.63 7.14
CA VAL A 79 -10.96 -1.69 6.74
C VAL A 79 -10.81 -1.39 5.24
N PHE A 80 -11.69 -1.96 4.43
CA PHE A 80 -11.69 -1.69 2.98
C PHE A 80 -11.96 -0.21 2.68
N ARG A 81 -12.96 0.39 3.33
CA ARG A 81 -13.29 1.81 3.14
C ARG A 81 -12.14 2.72 3.61
N ASP A 82 -11.55 2.41 4.76
CA ASP A 82 -10.41 3.18 5.28
C ASP A 82 -9.19 3.07 4.35
N ALA A 83 -8.95 1.90 3.77
CA ALA A 83 -7.88 1.71 2.79
C ALA A 83 -8.10 2.56 1.53
N GLN A 84 -9.35 2.68 1.08
CA GLN A 84 -9.69 3.56 -0.05
C GLN A 84 -9.33 5.02 0.23
N ALA A 85 -9.54 5.49 1.45
CA ALA A 85 -9.25 6.87 1.84
C ALA A 85 -7.76 7.21 1.69
N ALA A 86 -6.86 6.26 1.91
CA ALA A 86 -5.42 6.49 1.87
C ALA A 86 -4.93 7.01 0.51
N SER A 87 -5.57 6.61 -0.59
CA SER A 87 -5.16 7.04 -1.93
C SER A 87 -5.67 8.42 -2.32
N VAL A 88 -6.67 8.94 -1.62
CA VAL A 88 -7.29 10.23 -1.94
C VAL A 88 -6.98 11.32 -0.91
N MET A 89 -6.35 10.97 0.21
CA MET A 89 -5.90 11.97 1.19
C MET A 89 -4.61 12.63 0.72
N ALA A 90 -4.54 13.96 0.81
CA ALA A 90 -3.40 14.74 0.31
C ALA A 90 -2.09 14.44 1.06
N PRO A 91 -0.94 14.35 0.36
CA PRO A 91 -0.85 14.35 -1.10
C PRO A 91 -1.34 13.03 -1.68
N VAL A 92 -2.17 13.09 -2.71
CA VAL A 92 -2.77 11.89 -3.31
C VAL A 92 -1.71 11.04 -4.01
N THR A 93 -1.99 9.75 -4.16
CA THR A 93 -1.04 8.78 -4.71
C THR A 93 -0.50 9.17 -6.09
N ASP A 94 -1.36 9.66 -6.97
CA ASP A 94 -0.94 10.06 -8.31
C ASP A 94 0.06 11.21 -8.29
N VAL A 95 -0.14 12.20 -7.42
CA VAL A 95 0.78 13.32 -7.23
C VAL A 95 2.12 12.82 -6.68
N LEU A 96 2.10 11.90 -5.73
CA LEU A 96 3.34 11.30 -5.20
C LEU A 96 4.12 10.57 -6.28
N LYS A 97 3.45 9.82 -7.14
CA LYS A 97 4.09 9.12 -8.26
C LYS A 97 4.66 10.08 -9.29
N GLU A 98 3.97 11.20 -9.55
CA GLU A 98 4.49 12.23 -10.43
C GLU A 98 5.80 12.81 -9.91
N PHE A 99 5.86 13.18 -8.63
CA PHE A 99 7.09 13.67 -8.01
C PHE A 99 8.22 12.66 -8.10
N LEU A 100 7.95 11.41 -7.76
CA LEU A 100 8.96 10.35 -7.85
C LEU A 100 9.46 10.14 -9.28
N GLY A 101 8.55 10.13 -10.23
CA GLY A 101 8.89 10.00 -11.64
C GLY A 101 9.79 11.14 -12.12
N LYS A 102 9.46 12.36 -11.76
CA LYS A 102 10.30 13.52 -12.05
C LYS A 102 11.70 13.38 -11.46
N ALA A 103 11.78 12.98 -10.20
CA ALA A 103 13.07 12.78 -9.54
C ALA A 103 13.90 11.69 -10.22
N CYS A 104 13.27 10.57 -10.60
CA CYS A 104 13.95 9.48 -11.30
C CYS A 104 14.48 9.89 -12.67
N LEU A 105 13.80 10.79 -13.35
CA LEU A 105 14.16 11.22 -14.70
C LEU A 105 14.99 12.51 -14.73
N GLY A 106 15.30 13.08 -13.58
CA GLY A 106 16.03 14.33 -13.49
C GLY A 106 15.26 15.55 -14.00
N VAL A 107 13.93 15.47 -14.00
CA VAL A 107 13.05 16.57 -14.42
C VAL A 107 12.79 17.47 -13.19
N PRO A 108 12.72 18.81 -13.35
CA PRO A 108 12.39 19.69 -12.22
C PRO A 108 11.06 19.33 -11.58
N LEU A 109 11.01 19.34 -10.24
CA LEU A 109 9.80 18.98 -9.49
C LEU A 109 8.70 20.04 -9.63
N PHE A 110 9.08 21.27 -9.88
CA PHE A 110 8.16 22.40 -10.02
C PHE A 110 8.42 23.18 -11.29
#